data_a4774187e48ac82d3d0b21c8aa911750
#
_entry.id   a4774187e48ac82d3d0b21c8aa911750
#
_cell.length_a   1.000
_cell.length_b   1.000
_cell.length_c   1.000
_cell.angle_alpha   90.00
_cell.angle_beta   90.00
_cell.angle_gamma   90.00
#
_symmetry.space_group_name_H-M   'P 1'
#
loop_
_entity.id
_entity.type
_entity.pdbx_description
1 polymer ?
#
loop_
_entity_poly.entity_id
_entity_poly.type
_entity_poly.pdbx_seq_one_letter_code
_entity_poly.pdbx_strand_id
1 'polypeptide(L)'
;LKEEYGAPVCPVVVPYMEGDAVKGYVDFSTGKAYAYNGGKASEIAMPADDRIEEMKEVFNEAVASADEELMEKFFEGEALTTEEIAKGLKAGIIAGDIYPVYACSGYTTDGVDLLLNGIVSAAPDAASCAGEGDIKCDENGALAAICFKTVADPFVGKMSFFKVVSGKITSDTPAYNARTGESERMGKIITLKGAKQEDSACIPAGDIGVVTKLSGFKTGDTLCAPKADIELAGVNFPKPCLPMAVKARKKGEEDKIAAGLNRLAEEDLTISYTTNPATKEQILSGLGEQHLDSVVTKLKNKFGVEVDLSVPKVAYRETVSKTSYVQGRHKKQSGGSGQFGDVWIRFEHIDGDGFEFAEEVVGGSVPKNFFPAVEKGLREAILKGPLAGYPVVGLKATLCDGSSHPVDSNEMAFKTAAKIAYKNGMPLANPKLLEPYGSLKAYMPGDNLGDIMGDITKRRGRVLGMGPCEDDPKMQELVAEVPMAEMGDFATVLRSVTAGRGYFSFVFDHYEAAPEN
;
A
#
# COMPACT_ATOMS: atom_id res chain seq x y z
N LEU A 1 29.26 9.07 -5.89
CA LEU A 1 27.99 9.70 -6.29
C LEU A 1 27.92 9.88 -7.81
N LYS A 2 28.95 10.51 -8.45
CA LYS A 2 28.94 10.73 -9.91
C LYS A 2 28.93 9.44 -10.72
N GLU A 3 29.58 8.37 -10.25
CA GLU A 3 29.55 7.04 -10.88
C GLU A 3 28.15 6.40 -10.84
N GLU A 4 27.36 6.70 -9.82
CA GLU A 4 26.04 6.11 -9.60
C GLU A 4 24.91 6.96 -10.20
N TYR A 5 25.00 8.30 -10.04
CA TYR A 5 23.94 9.24 -10.44
C TYR A 5 24.27 10.06 -11.70
N GLY A 6 25.47 9.91 -12.25
CA GLY A 6 25.85 10.50 -13.52
C GLY A 6 26.25 11.97 -13.48
N ALA A 7 26.18 12.61 -14.65
CA ALA A 7 26.63 13.97 -14.89
C ALA A 7 25.95 15.08 -14.07
N PRO A 8 24.66 14.96 -13.66
CA PRO A 8 23.99 15.98 -12.84
C PRO A 8 24.63 16.24 -11.47
N VAL A 9 25.44 15.31 -10.95
CA VAL A 9 26.09 15.47 -9.64
C VAL A 9 27.11 16.62 -9.70
N CYS A 10 26.80 17.72 -8.99
CA CYS A 10 27.57 18.94 -8.94
C CYS A 10 28.17 19.18 -7.56
N PRO A 11 29.49 19.09 -7.36
CA PRO A 11 30.14 19.35 -6.08
C PRO A 11 30.19 20.86 -5.80
N VAL A 12 29.37 21.35 -4.84
CA VAL A 12 29.35 22.77 -4.45
C VAL A 12 30.28 23.05 -3.29
N VAL A 13 30.22 22.22 -2.24
CA VAL A 13 31.11 22.28 -1.09
C VAL A 13 31.82 20.95 -0.95
N VAL A 14 33.15 20.98 -0.95
CA VAL A 14 34.00 19.78 -0.87
C VAL A 14 34.91 19.81 0.35
N PRO A 15 35.25 18.67 0.97
CA PRO A 15 36.20 18.64 2.06
C PRO A 15 37.63 18.79 1.57
N TYR A 16 38.44 19.58 2.25
CA TYR A 16 39.88 19.60 2.13
C TYR A 16 40.51 18.62 3.10
N MET A 17 41.25 17.66 2.57
CA MET A 17 41.79 16.54 3.34
C MET A 17 43.33 16.60 3.43
N GLU A 18 43.89 16.37 4.64
CA GLU A 18 45.29 16.03 4.82
C GLU A 18 45.41 14.63 5.38
N GLY A 19 45.85 13.68 4.55
CA GLY A 19 45.72 12.25 4.88
C GLY A 19 44.24 11.86 5.05
N ASP A 20 43.90 11.25 6.18
CA ASP A 20 42.50 10.83 6.50
C ASP A 20 41.72 11.91 7.28
N ALA A 21 42.30 13.06 7.54
CA ALA A 21 41.67 14.10 8.35
C ALA A 21 41.10 15.24 7.52
N VAL A 22 39.85 15.60 7.74
CA VAL A 22 39.26 16.83 7.17
C VAL A 22 39.85 18.03 7.88
N LYS A 23 40.51 18.92 7.11
CA LYS A 23 41.13 20.17 7.59
C LYS A 23 40.26 21.40 7.37
N GLY A 24 39.36 21.31 6.43
CA GLY A 24 38.47 22.40 6.08
C GLY A 24 37.51 22.01 4.95
N TYR A 25 36.82 23.01 4.47
CA TYR A 25 35.84 22.87 3.38
C TYR A 25 36.08 23.99 2.37
N VAL A 26 35.98 23.65 1.10
CA VAL A 26 36.08 24.61 -0.03
C VAL A 26 34.68 24.79 -0.61
N ASP A 27 34.21 26.02 -0.67
CA ASP A 27 32.96 26.43 -1.27
C ASP A 27 33.21 27.03 -2.63
N PHE A 28 32.90 26.32 -3.69
CA PHE A 28 33.08 26.76 -5.06
C PHE A 28 32.11 27.87 -5.47
N SER A 29 30.94 27.96 -4.82
CA SER A 29 29.95 28.99 -5.13
C SER A 29 30.41 30.40 -4.75
N THR A 30 31.24 30.49 -3.71
CA THR A 30 31.84 31.75 -3.23
C THR A 30 33.31 31.88 -3.54
N GLY A 31 33.98 30.80 -3.99
CA GLY A 31 35.40 30.74 -4.25
C GLY A 31 36.26 30.85 -2.97
N LYS A 32 35.75 30.42 -1.82
CA LYS A 32 36.40 30.54 -0.52
C LYS A 32 36.63 29.20 0.15
N ALA A 33 37.62 29.17 1.05
CA ALA A 33 37.91 27.99 1.88
C ALA A 33 37.80 28.33 3.36
N TYR A 34 37.33 27.35 4.18
CA TYR A 34 37.06 27.54 5.59
C TYR A 34 37.63 26.38 6.41
N ALA A 35 38.28 26.71 7.53
CA ALA A 35 38.57 25.76 8.60
C ALA A 35 37.59 25.95 9.73
N TYR A 36 37.26 24.83 10.46
CA TYR A 36 36.32 24.87 11.54
C TYR A 36 36.97 24.49 12.87
N ASN A 37 36.50 25.14 13.93
CA ASN A 37 36.83 24.75 15.29
C ASN A 37 35.57 24.84 16.16
N GLY A 38 35.04 23.68 16.53
CA GLY A 38 33.80 23.58 17.31
C GLY A 38 32.61 24.24 16.60
N GLY A 39 32.43 24.01 15.31
CA GLY A 39 31.35 24.56 14.47
C GLY A 39 31.51 26.03 14.07
N LYS A 40 32.62 26.69 14.45
CA LYS A 40 32.90 28.07 14.04
C LYS A 40 33.83 28.11 12.87
N ALA A 41 33.37 28.74 11.77
CA ALA A 41 34.14 28.92 10.54
C ALA A 41 35.21 30.03 10.71
N SER A 42 36.37 29.81 10.11
CA SER A 42 37.40 30.79 9.84
C SER A 42 37.88 30.66 8.40
N GLU A 43 37.91 31.76 7.65
CA GLU A 43 38.38 31.75 6.27
C GLU A 43 39.87 31.44 6.24
N ILE A 44 40.28 30.54 5.35
CA ILE A 44 41.67 30.13 5.14
C ILE A 44 42.07 30.39 3.65
N ALA A 45 43.37 30.36 3.38
CA ALA A 45 43.82 30.39 2.01
C ALA A 45 43.30 29.17 1.22
N MET A 46 43.00 29.37 -0.08
CA MET A 46 42.56 28.26 -0.94
C MET A 46 43.66 27.19 -0.95
N PRO A 47 43.30 25.93 -0.61
CA PRO A 47 44.29 24.85 -0.65
C PRO A 47 44.79 24.58 -2.07
N ALA A 48 46.08 24.36 -2.21
CA ALA A 48 46.69 23.92 -3.46
C ALA A 48 46.64 22.37 -3.50
N ASP A 49 45.53 21.81 -4.01
CA ASP A 49 45.30 20.36 -4.15
C ASP A 49 44.66 20.10 -5.52
N ASP A 50 45.34 19.26 -6.33
CA ASP A 50 44.90 18.95 -7.69
C ASP A 50 43.49 18.39 -7.76
N ARG A 51 43.05 17.65 -6.72
CA ARG A 51 41.70 17.10 -6.64
C ARG A 51 40.63 18.20 -6.44
N ILE A 52 40.97 19.28 -5.73
CA ILE A 52 40.08 20.42 -5.54
C ILE A 52 39.95 21.19 -6.87
N GLU A 53 41.04 21.38 -7.61
CA GLU A 53 40.96 22.02 -8.92
C GLU A 53 40.16 21.19 -9.93
N GLU A 54 40.33 19.87 -9.95
CA GLU A 54 39.52 18.96 -10.77
C GLU A 54 38.02 19.05 -10.43
N MET A 55 37.66 19.04 -9.14
CA MET A 55 36.26 19.19 -8.70
C MET A 55 35.68 20.56 -9.03
N LYS A 56 36.49 21.60 -9.00
CA LYS A 56 36.11 22.96 -9.38
C LYS A 56 35.81 23.07 -10.88
N GLU A 57 36.58 22.38 -11.74
CA GLU A 57 36.26 22.28 -13.16
C GLU A 57 34.93 21.61 -13.40
N VAL A 58 34.64 20.47 -12.71
CA VAL A 58 33.36 19.79 -12.77
C VAL A 58 32.20 20.68 -12.29
N PHE A 59 32.43 21.49 -11.25
CA PHE A 59 31.44 22.46 -10.76
C PHE A 59 31.18 23.55 -11.82
N ASN A 60 32.22 24.16 -12.37
CA ASN A 60 32.08 25.23 -13.35
C ASN A 60 31.38 24.75 -14.63
N GLU A 61 31.73 23.57 -15.13
CA GLU A 61 31.07 22.94 -16.29
C GLU A 61 29.58 22.72 -16.03
N ALA A 62 29.22 22.15 -14.85
CA ALA A 62 27.83 21.89 -14.48
C ALA A 62 27.02 23.19 -14.40
N VAL A 63 27.57 24.24 -13.78
CA VAL A 63 26.91 25.56 -13.68
C VAL A 63 26.74 26.20 -15.04
N ALA A 64 27.79 26.16 -15.88
CA ALA A 64 27.77 26.73 -17.21
C ALA A 64 26.73 26.04 -18.12
N SER A 65 26.56 24.73 -18.00
CA SER A 65 25.62 23.95 -18.83
C SER A 65 24.15 24.34 -18.64
N ALA A 66 23.82 25.06 -17.58
CA ALA A 66 22.46 25.46 -17.27
C ALA A 66 21.95 26.71 -18.05
N ASP A 67 22.84 27.44 -18.71
CA ASP A 67 22.51 28.68 -19.43
C ASP A 67 23.50 28.89 -20.60
N GLU A 68 22.97 29.21 -21.80
CA GLU A 68 23.80 29.36 -23.02
C GLU A 68 24.86 30.46 -22.88
N GLU A 69 24.53 31.61 -22.25
CA GLU A 69 25.47 32.70 -22.04
C GLU A 69 26.62 32.31 -21.09
N LEU A 70 26.31 31.50 -20.06
CA LEU A 70 27.33 31.00 -19.13
C LEU A 70 28.24 29.97 -19.81
N MET A 71 27.68 29.15 -20.70
CA MET A 71 28.44 28.18 -21.47
C MET A 71 29.42 28.83 -22.44
N GLU A 72 29.03 29.92 -23.13
CA GLU A 72 29.92 30.70 -23.98
C GLU A 72 31.11 31.24 -23.19
N LYS A 73 30.87 31.89 -22.05
CA LYS A 73 31.94 32.40 -21.16
C LYS A 73 32.88 31.29 -20.68
N PHE A 74 32.32 30.14 -20.33
CA PHE A 74 33.13 29.00 -19.89
C PHE A 74 34.08 28.51 -20.99
N PHE A 75 33.61 28.42 -22.24
CA PHE A 75 34.44 28.04 -23.39
C PHE A 75 35.48 29.10 -23.75
N GLU A 76 35.22 30.40 -23.52
CA GLU A 76 36.16 31.48 -23.70
C GLU A 76 37.22 31.57 -22.59
N GLY A 77 37.04 30.74 -21.52
CA GLY A 77 37.95 30.70 -20.38
C GLY A 77 37.74 31.86 -19.39
N GLU A 78 36.60 32.54 -19.46
CA GLU A 78 36.26 33.62 -18.53
C GLU A 78 35.76 33.04 -17.20
N ALA A 79 36.14 33.65 -16.07
CA ALA A 79 35.67 33.26 -14.76
C ALA A 79 34.23 33.74 -14.54
N LEU A 80 33.33 32.83 -14.10
CA LEU A 80 31.97 33.17 -13.73
C LEU A 80 31.96 33.98 -12.42
N THR A 81 31.13 35.01 -12.37
CA THR A 81 30.87 35.77 -11.14
C THR A 81 29.99 34.99 -10.17
N THR A 82 30.04 35.37 -8.88
CA THR A 82 29.19 34.73 -7.84
C THR A 82 27.68 34.83 -8.18
N GLU A 83 27.25 35.93 -8.80
CA GLU A 83 25.86 36.13 -9.22
C GLU A 83 25.46 35.20 -10.37
N GLU A 84 26.35 35.04 -11.35
CA GLU A 84 26.18 34.11 -12.48
C GLU A 84 26.15 32.64 -12.01
N ILE A 85 27.03 32.29 -11.08
CA ILE A 85 27.05 30.97 -10.44
C ILE A 85 25.72 30.70 -9.74
N ALA A 86 25.22 31.65 -8.93
CA ALA A 86 23.93 31.50 -8.24
C ALA A 86 22.75 31.34 -9.23
N LYS A 87 22.75 32.13 -10.33
CA LYS A 87 21.76 32.03 -11.41
C LYS A 87 21.81 30.65 -12.09
N GLY A 88 22.98 30.19 -12.48
CA GLY A 88 23.17 28.91 -13.16
C GLY A 88 22.80 27.73 -12.26
N LEU A 89 23.22 27.72 -10.99
CA LEU A 89 22.84 26.71 -10.02
C LEU A 89 21.30 26.65 -9.85
N LYS A 90 20.64 27.80 -9.64
CA LYS A 90 19.19 27.86 -9.48
C LYS A 90 18.45 27.34 -10.73
N ALA A 91 18.88 27.74 -11.91
CA ALA A 91 18.30 27.29 -13.17
C ALA A 91 18.47 25.78 -13.37
N GLY A 92 19.66 25.24 -13.16
CA GLY A 92 19.92 23.80 -13.29
C GLY A 92 19.23 22.95 -12.24
N ILE A 93 19.06 23.46 -11.01
CA ILE A 93 18.27 22.76 -9.96
C ILE A 93 16.79 22.71 -10.35
N ILE A 94 16.21 23.79 -10.87
CA ILE A 94 14.80 23.84 -11.32
C ILE A 94 14.58 22.89 -12.51
N ALA A 95 15.52 22.85 -13.46
CA ALA A 95 15.46 21.95 -14.61
C ALA A 95 15.67 20.47 -14.24
N GLY A 96 16.25 20.18 -13.07
CA GLY A 96 16.64 18.82 -12.65
C GLY A 96 17.98 18.35 -13.27
N ASP A 97 18.75 19.27 -13.88
CA ASP A 97 20.02 18.99 -14.51
C ASP A 97 21.21 19.12 -13.55
N ILE A 98 21.01 19.74 -12.39
CA ILE A 98 22.02 19.89 -11.33
C ILE A 98 21.51 19.30 -10.01
N TYR A 99 22.29 18.37 -9.45
CA TYR A 99 22.15 17.84 -8.09
C TYR A 99 23.28 18.40 -7.23
N PRO A 100 23.07 19.50 -6.49
CA PRO A 100 24.12 20.16 -5.72
C PRO A 100 24.54 19.32 -4.51
N VAL A 101 25.84 19.09 -4.36
CA VAL A 101 26.43 18.30 -3.28
C VAL A 101 27.19 19.22 -2.32
N TYR A 102 26.80 19.20 -1.05
CA TYR A 102 27.44 19.93 0.04
C TYR A 102 28.02 18.94 1.05
N ALA A 103 29.35 18.95 1.20
CA ALA A 103 29.99 18.20 2.26
C ALA A 103 29.89 18.97 3.59
N CYS A 104 29.44 18.31 4.64
CA CYS A 104 29.39 18.86 5.99
C CYS A 104 29.38 17.73 7.03
N SER A 105 29.67 18.08 8.29
CA SER A 105 29.59 17.16 9.43
C SER A 105 28.41 17.49 10.31
N GLY A 106 27.40 16.64 10.34
CA GLY A 106 26.25 16.80 11.26
C GLY A 106 26.62 16.60 12.74
N TYR A 107 27.73 15.92 13.03
CA TYR A 107 28.20 15.68 14.40
C TYR A 107 28.94 16.88 14.99
N THR A 108 29.90 17.44 14.23
CA THR A 108 30.70 18.62 14.66
C THR A 108 30.07 19.94 14.25
N THR A 109 29.05 19.91 13.39
CA THR A 109 28.40 21.05 12.74
C THR A 109 29.28 21.84 11.77
N ASP A 110 30.45 21.30 11.41
CA ASP A 110 31.37 21.92 10.46
C ASP A 110 30.81 21.87 9.04
N GLY A 111 30.80 23.01 8.34
CA GLY A 111 30.26 23.14 6.97
C GLY A 111 28.72 23.24 6.90
N VAL A 112 27.98 23.13 8.00
CA VAL A 112 26.51 23.23 8.02
C VAL A 112 26.05 24.65 7.65
N ASP A 113 26.78 25.67 8.04
CA ASP A 113 26.54 27.05 7.64
C ASP A 113 26.68 27.26 6.13
N LEU A 114 27.63 26.58 5.48
CA LEU A 114 27.79 26.60 4.01
C LEU A 114 26.59 25.94 3.32
N LEU A 115 26.12 24.81 3.83
CA LEU A 115 24.89 24.17 3.36
C LEU A 115 23.67 25.10 3.49
N LEU A 116 23.50 25.74 4.66
CA LEU A 116 22.38 26.67 4.89
C LEU A 116 22.45 27.88 3.95
N ASN A 117 23.65 28.45 3.76
CA ASN A 117 23.87 29.53 2.80
C ASN A 117 23.57 29.10 1.35
N GLY A 118 23.97 27.89 0.98
CA GLY A 118 23.67 27.31 -0.32
C GLY A 118 22.16 27.14 -0.55
N ILE A 119 21.42 26.69 0.45
CA ILE A 119 19.94 26.62 0.38
C ILE A 119 19.33 28.01 0.15
N VAL A 120 19.80 29.03 0.88
CA VAL A 120 19.27 30.40 0.75
C VAL A 120 19.59 31.00 -0.62
N SER A 121 20.79 30.74 -1.18
CA SER A 121 21.24 31.35 -2.44
C SER A 121 20.75 30.62 -3.69
N ALA A 122 20.70 29.30 -3.67
CA ALA A 122 20.50 28.47 -4.87
C ALA A 122 19.18 27.66 -4.87
N ALA A 123 18.56 27.40 -3.71
CA ALA A 123 17.29 26.69 -3.72
C ALA A 123 16.18 27.56 -4.34
N PRO A 124 15.34 26.97 -5.23
CA PRO A 124 14.24 27.71 -5.82
C PRO A 124 13.15 27.99 -4.78
N ASP A 125 12.55 29.18 -4.85
CA ASP A 125 11.32 29.49 -4.10
C ASP A 125 10.08 28.96 -4.83
N ALA A 126 8.96 28.89 -4.12
CA ALA A 126 7.71 28.34 -4.65
C ALA A 126 7.19 29.09 -5.88
N ALA A 127 7.44 30.41 -5.97
CA ALA A 127 6.99 31.22 -7.11
C ALA A 127 7.83 31.01 -8.37
N SER A 128 9.12 30.63 -8.20
CA SER A 128 10.05 30.34 -9.31
C SER A 128 9.98 28.88 -9.79
N CYS A 129 9.35 27.98 -9.04
CA CYS A 129 9.11 26.61 -9.50
C CYS A 129 7.99 26.57 -10.53
N ALA A 130 8.05 25.59 -11.44
CA ALA A 130 6.89 25.25 -12.26
C ALA A 130 5.71 24.91 -11.35
N GLY A 131 4.53 25.50 -11.64
CA GLY A 131 3.30 25.15 -10.95
C GLY A 131 2.92 23.69 -11.24
N GLU A 132 1.85 23.23 -10.63
CA GLU A 132 1.30 21.90 -10.91
C GLU A 132 0.35 22.00 -12.13
N GLY A 133 0.77 21.48 -13.27
CA GLY A 133 0.09 21.69 -14.55
C GLY A 133 0.07 23.17 -14.94
N ASP A 134 -1.12 23.69 -15.26
CA ASP A 134 -1.34 25.11 -15.61
C ASP A 134 -1.50 26.04 -14.39
N ILE A 135 -1.44 25.50 -13.17
CA ILE A 135 -1.68 26.24 -11.92
C ILE A 135 -0.36 26.85 -11.43
N LYS A 136 -0.31 28.19 -11.42
CA LYS A 136 0.85 28.93 -10.91
C LYS A 136 0.73 29.22 -9.42
N CYS A 137 1.87 29.30 -8.74
CA CYS A 137 1.93 29.72 -7.34
C CYS A 137 1.66 31.23 -7.23
N ASP A 138 0.39 31.59 -6.94
CA ASP A 138 -0.07 32.97 -6.78
C ASP A 138 -1.05 33.05 -5.60
N GLU A 139 -0.73 33.86 -4.60
CA GLU A 139 -1.62 34.06 -3.43
C GLU A 139 -3.00 34.64 -3.75
N ASN A 140 -3.12 35.34 -4.90
CA ASN A 140 -4.38 35.94 -5.35
C ASN A 140 -5.09 35.06 -6.40
N GLY A 141 -4.50 33.92 -6.75
CA GLY A 141 -5.06 32.94 -7.68
C GLY A 141 -6.26 32.19 -7.11
N ALA A 142 -6.86 31.34 -7.95
CA ALA A 142 -7.89 30.43 -7.50
C ALA A 142 -7.31 29.43 -6.49
N LEU A 143 -8.06 29.18 -5.40
CA LEU A 143 -7.60 28.24 -4.37
C LEU A 143 -7.43 26.82 -4.94
N ALA A 144 -6.24 26.30 -4.80
CA ALA A 144 -5.87 24.90 -5.05
C ALA A 144 -4.86 24.44 -4.00
N ALA A 145 -5.20 23.44 -3.22
CA ALA A 145 -4.35 22.88 -2.17
C ALA A 145 -4.50 21.36 -2.10
N ILE A 146 -3.40 20.65 -1.94
CA ILE A 146 -3.39 19.20 -1.78
C ILE A 146 -3.26 18.79 -0.33
N CYS A 147 -4.12 17.90 0.13
CA CYS A 147 -3.98 17.21 1.41
C CYS A 147 -2.94 16.08 1.25
N PHE A 148 -1.68 16.35 1.54
CA PHE A 148 -0.61 15.37 1.33
C PHE A 148 -0.39 14.43 2.50
N LYS A 149 -0.98 14.73 3.68
CA LYS A 149 -0.85 13.91 4.88
C LYS A 149 -2.04 14.12 5.80
N THR A 150 -2.48 13.04 6.47
CA THR A 150 -3.43 13.10 7.59
C THR A 150 -2.82 12.42 8.81
N VAL A 151 -3.11 12.95 10.01
CA VAL A 151 -2.68 12.40 11.30
C VAL A 151 -3.87 12.36 12.25
N ALA A 152 -4.09 11.24 12.91
CA ALA A 152 -5.05 11.12 14.01
C ALA A 152 -4.34 11.44 15.33
N ASP A 153 -4.51 12.66 15.80
CA ASP A 153 -4.01 13.10 17.11
C ASP A 153 -5.03 12.73 18.20
N PRO A 154 -4.61 12.12 19.33
CA PRO A 154 -5.51 11.72 20.41
C PRO A 154 -6.27 12.88 21.07
N PHE A 155 -5.72 14.09 21.02
CA PHE A 155 -6.27 15.28 21.70
C PHE A 155 -6.97 16.25 20.76
N VAL A 156 -6.37 16.50 19.60
CA VAL A 156 -6.88 17.46 18.59
C VAL A 156 -7.86 16.78 17.62
N GLY A 157 -7.77 15.47 17.48
CA GLY A 157 -8.49 14.68 16.50
C GLY A 157 -7.78 14.64 15.15
N LYS A 158 -8.53 14.60 14.05
CA LYS A 158 -7.94 14.55 12.71
C LYS A 158 -7.26 15.87 12.35
N MET A 159 -6.01 15.80 11.96
CA MET A 159 -5.21 16.89 11.42
C MET A 159 -4.92 16.59 9.94
N SER A 160 -5.34 17.49 9.06
CA SER A 160 -5.10 17.40 7.62
C SER A 160 -4.04 18.43 7.21
N PHE A 161 -2.95 17.96 6.63
CA PHE A 161 -1.82 18.77 6.20
C PHE A 161 -2.01 19.14 4.73
N PHE A 162 -2.01 20.42 4.45
CA PHE A 162 -2.18 20.96 3.10
C PHE A 162 -0.91 21.66 2.63
N LYS A 163 -0.52 21.40 1.40
CA LYS A 163 0.34 22.27 0.61
C LYS A 163 -0.55 23.11 -0.29
N VAL A 164 -0.48 24.41 -0.14
CA VAL A 164 -1.27 25.35 -0.98
C VAL A 164 -0.47 25.63 -2.25
N VAL A 165 -1.01 25.24 -3.39
CA VAL A 165 -0.39 25.47 -4.71
C VAL A 165 -0.74 26.84 -5.23
N SER A 166 -1.98 27.28 -5.09
CA SER A 166 -2.48 28.59 -5.51
C SER A 166 -3.54 29.11 -4.55
N GLY A 167 -3.73 30.41 -4.49
CA GLY A 167 -4.64 31.06 -3.56
C GLY A 167 -4.16 31.03 -2.11
N LYS A 168 -5.07 31.00 -1.18
CA LYS A 168 -4.79 30.89 0.26
C LYS A 168 -5.95 30.23 1.00
N ILE A 169 -5.63 29.47 2.04
CA ILE A 169 -6.59 28.93 2.98
C ILE A 169 -6.74 29.92 4.14
N THR A 170 -7.98 30.32 4.44
CA THR A 170 -8.33 31.17 5.59
C THR A 170 -9.49 30.55 6.36
N SER A 171 -9.78 31.04 7.57
CA SER A 171 -10.92 30.57 8.39
C SER A 171 -12.29 30.71 7.70
N ASP A 172 -12.40 31.66 6.79
CA ASP A 172 -13.64 31.97 6.06
C ASP A 172 -13.77 31.19 4.75
N THR A 173 -12.70 30.48 4.34
CA THR A 173 -12.70 29.65 3.14
C THR A 173 -13.57 28.42 3.37
N PRO A 174 -14.56 28.11 2.49
CA PRO A 174 -15.26 26.84 2.55
C PRO A 174 -14.29 25.70 2.18
N ALA A 175 -14.27 24.64 2.97
CA ALA A 175 -13.44 23.46 2.70
C ALA A 175 -14.16 22.56 1.67
N TYR A 176 -14.09 22.92 0.39
CA TYR A 176 -14.67 22.13 -0.69
C TYR A 176 -13.68 21.05 -1.16
N ASN A 177 -14.11 19.79 -1.12
CA ASN A 177 -13.34 18.63 -1.54
C ASN A 177 -13.69 18.27 -2.99
N ALA A 178 -12.72 18.37 -3.91
CA ALA A 178 -12.93 18.09 -5.34
C ALA A 178 -13.42 16.65 -5.59
N ARG A 179 -12.84 15.66 -4.89
CA ARG A 179 -13.19 14.24 -5.06
C ARG A 179 -14.62 13.91 -4.63
N THR A 180 -15.12 14.49 -3.54
CA THR A 180 -16.47 14.18 -3.03
C THR A 180 -17.54 15.14 -3.53
N GLY A 181 -17.15 16.33 -4.01
CA GLY A 181 -18.06 17.40 -4.37
C GLY A 181 -18.76 18.06 -3.18
N GLU A 182 -18.29 17.81 -1.96
CA GLU A 182 -18.90 18.30 -0.72
C GLU A 182 -18.06 19.40 -0.08
N SER A 183 -18.73 20.29 0.66
CA SER A 183 -18.09 21.34 1.43
C SER A 183 -18.25 21.10 2.92
N GLU A 184 -17.17 21.27 3.66
CA GLU A 184 -17.17 21.30 5.12
C GLU A 184 -16.84 22.71 5.63
N ARG A 185 -17.15 22.97 6.90
CA ARG A 185 -16.68 24.18 7.56
C ARG A 185 -15.18 24.07 7.84
N MET A 186 -14.43 25.13 7.50
CA MET A 186 -13.02 25.20 7.79
C MET A 186 -12.78 25.05 9.31
N GLY A 187 -11.88 24.15 9.65
CA GLY A 187 -11.42 23.95 11.02
C GLY A 187 -10.40 25.00 11.44
N LYS A 188 -9.80 24.82 12.59
CA LYS A 188 -8.73 25.68 13.06
C LYS A 188 -7.47 25.50 12.19
N ILE A 189 -6.86 26.60 11.78
CA ILE A 189 -5.63 26.62 11.00
C ILE A 189 -4.44 26.76 11.94
N ILE A 190 -3.47 25.89 11.80
CA ILE A 190 -2.24 25.88 12.61
C ILE A 190 -1.01 25.64 11.74
N THR A 191 0.12 26.13 12.18
CA THR A 191 1.46 25.76 11.71
C THR A 191 2.14 24.90 12.76
N LEU A 192 2.96 23.94 12.30
CA LEU A 192 3.71 23.04 13.17
C LEU A 192 5.21 23.30 13.07
N LYS A 193 5.86 23.41 14.24
CA LYS A 193 7.31 23.43 14.39
C LYS A 193 7.72 22.28 15.30
N GLY A 194 8.00 21.11 14.72
CA GLY A 194 8.11 19.85 15.47
C GLY A 194 6.79 19.52 16.17
N ALA A 195 6.80 19.37 17.49
CA ALA A 195 5.61 19.14 18.31
C ALA A 195 4.83 20.42 18.68
N LYS A 196 5.42 21.60 18.45
CA LYS A 196 4.80 22.87 18.81
C LYS A 196 3.77 23.29 17.78
N GLN A 197 2.54 23.53 18.23
CA GLN A 197 1.44 24.04 17.42
C GLN A 197 1.31 25.56 17.62
N GLU A 198 1.29 26.30 16.52
CA GLU A 198 1.07 27.74 16.53
C GLU A 198 -0.16 28.08 15.69
N ASP A 199 -1.04 28.93 16.21
CA ASP A 199 -2.22 29.38 15.49
C ASP A 199 -1.80 30.23 14.29
N SER A 200 -2.41 29.99 13.13
CA SER A 200 -2.19 30.77 11.92
C SER A 200 -3.50 31.37 11.41
N ALA A 201 -3.44 32.58 10.90
CA ALA A 201 -4.60 33.24 10.27
C ALA A 201 -4.86 32.70 8.84
N CYS A 202 -3.80 32.30 8.13
CA CYS A 202 -3.89 31.79 6.78
C CYS A 202 -2.70 30.86 6.44
N ILE A 203 -2.87 30.09 5.37
CA ILE A 203 -1.79 29.35 4.68
C ILE A 203 -1.75 29.89 3.25
N PRO A 204 -0.72 30.67 2.88
CA PRO A 204 -0.60 31.24 1.53
C PRO A 204 -0.10 30.21 0.51
N ALA A 205 -0.19 30.54 -0.78
CA ALA A 205 0.37 29.76 -1.86
C ALA A 205 1.88 29.52 -1.65
N GLY A 206 2.33 28.29 -1.90
CA GLY A 206 3.72 27.85 -1.70
C GLY A 206 4.02 27.37 -0.29
N ASP A 207 3.12 27.58 0.69
CA ASP A 207 3.34 27.20 2.08
C ASP A 207 2.59 25.93 2.47
N ILE A 208 2.96 25.36 3.61
CA ILE A 208 2.38 24.17 4.23
C ILE A 208 1.74 24.56 5.56
N GLY A 209 0.51 24.12 5.77
CA GLY A 209 -0.17 24.28 7.03
C GLY A 209 -1.11 23.13 7.34
N VAL A 210 -1.73 23.20 8.51
CA VAL A 210 -2.62 22.15 9.00
C VAL A 210 -3.99 22.72 9.29
N VAL A 211 -5.02 22.00 8.85
CA VAL A 211 -6.40 22.26 9.20
C VAL A 211 -6.91 21.10 10.05
N THR A 212 -7.50 21.42 11.21
CA THR A 212 -8.00 20.42 12.14
C THR A 212 -9.47 20.10 11.89
N LYS A 213 -9.90 18.89 12.26
CA LYS A 213 -11.32 18.46 12.27
C LYS A 213 -12.02 18.44 10.90
N LEU A 214 -11.29 18.30 9.81
CA LEU A 214 -11.87 17.99 8.50
C LEU A 214 -12.12 16.49 8.38
N SER A 215 -13.38 16.07 8.47
CA SER A 215 -13.75 14.64 8.46
C SER A 215 -13.76 14.04 7.07
N GLY A 216 -14.20 14.80 6.05
CA GLY A 216 -14.33 14.34 4.66
C GLY A 216 -13.04 14.34 3.84
N PHE A 217 -11.96 14.95 4.34
CA PHE A 217 -10.68 14.97 3.63
C PHE A 217 -9.81 13.76 3.97
N LYS A 218 -9.19 13.19 2.95
CA LYS A 218 -8.18 12.13 3.05
C LYS A 218 -6.89 12.58 2.39
N THR A 219 -5.79 11.88 2.70
CA THR A 219 -4.52 12.09 1.99
C THR A 219 -4.72 11.84 0.49
N GLY A 220 -4.27 12.77 -0.34
CA GLY A 220 -4.46 12.81 -1.79
C GLY A 220 -5.65 13.67 -2.26
N ASP A 221 -6.53 14.13 -1.35
CA ASP A 221 -7.68 14.96 -1.74
C ASP A 221 -7.25 16.40 -2.05
N THR A 222 -7.90 16.99 -3.05
CA THR A 222 -7.75 18.40 -3.41
C THR A 222 -8.79 19.26 -2.72
N LEU A 223 -8.34 20.31 -2.05
CA LEU A 223 -9.15 21.39 -1.54
C LEU A 223 -9.11 22.54 -2.53
N CYS A 224 -10.26 22.96 -3.04
CA CYS A 224 -10.36 24.03 -4.02
C CYS A 224 -11.60 24.92 -3.78
N ALA A 225 -11.76 25.95 -4.59
CA ALA A 225 -12.98 26.76 -4.58
C ALA A 225 -14.18 25.93 -5.07
N PRO A 226 -15.39 26.12 -4.52
CA PRO A 226 -16.58 25.41 -4.97
C PRO A 226 -16.82 25.57 -6.49
N LYS A 227 -17.05 24.47 -7.19
CA LYS A 227 -17.23 24.38 -8.65
C LYS A 227 -15.97 24.70 -9.48
N ALA A 228 -14.80 24.81 -8.87
CA ALA A 228 -13.56 24.77 -9.61
C ALA A 228 -13.31 23.32 -10.05
N ASP A 229 -13.07 23.14 -11.35
CA ASP A 229 -12.73 21.84 -11.91
C ASP A 229 -11.19 21.65 -11.80
N ILE A 230 -10.72 21.60 -10.54
CA ILE A 230 -9.29 21.47 -10.21
C ILE A 230 -9.11 20.21 -9.38
N GLU A 231 -8.34 19.26 -9.91
CA GLU A 231 -7.87 18.08 -9.21
C GLU A 231 -6.35 18.02 -9.33
N LEU A 232 -5.66 18.14 -8.20
CA LEU A 232 -4.20 18.07 -8.14
C LEU A 232 -3.76 16.61 -8.12
N ALA A 233 -2.63 16.33 -8.76
CA ALA A 233 -2.07 14.98 -8.77
C ALA A 233 -1.67 14.55 -7.35
N GLY A 234 -2.26 13.45 -6.88
CA GLY A 234 -1.91 12.84 -5.61
C GLY A 234 -0.61 12.05 -5.71
N VAL A 235 -0.06 11.69 -4.55
CA VAL A 235 1.09 10.78 -4.47
C VAL A 235 0.61 9.33 -4.67
N ASN A 236 1.26 8.60 -5.58
CA ASN A 236 1.04 7.17 -5.73
C ASN A 236 1.76 6.42 -4.61
N PHE A 237 0.99 5.89 -3.66
CA PHE A 237 1.54 5.07 -2.59
C PHE A 237 1.65 3.61 -3.02
N PRO A 238 2.72 2.89 -2.61
CA PRO A 238 2.83 1.46 -2.85
C PRO A 238 1.69 0.71 -2.14
N LYS A 239 1.15 -0.30 -2.80
CA LYS A 239 0.06 -1.10 -2.24
C LYS A 239 0.58 -2.05 -1.16
N PRO A 240 -0.19 -2.28 -0.07
CA PRO A 240 0.19 -3.26 0.94
C PRO A 240 0.25 -4.66 0.34
N CYS A 241 1.35 -5.38 0.58
CA CYS A 241 1.63 -6.67 -0.03
C CYS A 241 1.79 -7.82 0.98
N LEU A 242 2.04 -7.54 2.27
CA LEU A 242 2.19 -8.54 3.32
C LEU A 242 0.94 -8.56 4.21
N PRO A 243 0.02 -9.55 4.05
CA PRO A 243 -1.12 -9.72 4.93
C PRO A 243 -0.75 -10.52 6.19
N MET A 244 -1.20 -10.06 7.37
CA MET A 244 -1.08 -10.76 8.64
C MET A 244 -2.41 -10.77 9.37
N ALA A 245 -2.77 -11.90 9.97
CA ALA A 245 -3.96 -12.02 10.80
C ALA A 245 -3.72 -11.35 12.16
N VAL A 246 -4.66 -10.51 12.57
CA VAL A 246 -4.62 -9.75 13.83
C VAL A 246 -5.38 -10.48 14.91
N LYS A 247 -4.76 -10.67 16.06
CA LYS A 247 -5.38 -11.29 17.22
C LYS A 247 -5.22 -10.40 18.46
N ALA A 248 -6.33 -10.11 19.13
CA ALA A 248 -6.30 -9.37 20.37
C ALA A 248 -5.56 -10.16 21.46
N ARG A 249 -4.62 -9.53 22.18
CA ARG A 249 -3.98 -10.13 23.36
C ARG A 249 -4.95 -10.23 24.53
N LYS A 250 -5.84 -9.26 24.67
CA LYS A 250 -6.86 -9.24 25.71
C LYS A 250 -8.24 -9.35 25.07
N LYS A 251 -9.02 -10.31 25.54
CA LYS A 251 -10.41 -10.51 25.11
C LYS A 251 -11.27 -9.29 25.42
N GLY A 252 -12.07 -8.85 24.45
CA GLY A 252 -12.96 -7.69 24.58
C GLY A 252 -12.34 -6.35 24.14
N GLU A 253 -11.11 -6.36 23.59
CA GLU A 253 -10.46 -5.17 23.00
C GLU A 253 -10.65 -5.09 21.48
N GLU A 254 -11.37 -6.03 20.87
CA GLU A 254 -11.50 -6.17 19.40
C GLU A 254 -12.02 -4.88 18.74
N ASP A 255 -13.04 -4.24 19.32
CA ASP A 255 -13.60 -2.98 18.78
C ASP A 255 -12.64 -1.81 18.87
N LYS A 256 -11.84 -1.73 19.94
CA LYS A 256 -10.80 -0.70 20.09
C LYS A 256 -9.66 -0.89 19.10
N ILE A 257 -9.28 -2.15 18.87
CA ILE A 257 -8.26 -2.53 17.89
C ILE A 257 -8.73 -2.14 16.49
N ALA A 258 -9.96 -2.50 16.14
CA ALA A 258 -10.55 -2.14 14.86
C ALA A 258 -10.60 -0.62 14.65
N ALA A 259 -11.06 0.13 15.65
CA ALA A 259 -11.08 1.60 15.60
C ALA A 259 -9.68 2.19 15.47
N GLY A 260 -8.69 1.66 16.20
CA GLY A 260 -7.31 2.12 16.15
C GLY A 260 -6.65 1.83 14.80
N LEU A 261 -6.79 0.61 14.28
CA LEU A 261 -6.22 0.22 12.98
C LEU A 261 -6.86 0.97 11.81
N ASN A 262 -8.17 1.21 11.83
CA ASN A 262 -8.83 2.04 10.82
C ASN A 262 -8.29 3.48 10.81
N ARG A 263 -8.06 4.07 11.99
CA ARG A 263 -7.44 5.41 12.07
C ARG A 263 -6.00 5.42 11.56
N LEU A 264 -5.22 4.38 11.86
CA LEU A 264 -3.86 4.26 11.34
C LEU A 264 -3.86 4.07 9.81
N ALA A 265 -4.84 3.35 9.25
CA ALA A 265 -5.00 3.22 7.80
C ALA A 265 -5.43 4.53 7.10
N GLU A 266 -6.07 5.45 7.83
CA GLU A 266 -6.30 6.81 7.33
C GLU A 266 -5.03 7.65 7.31
N GLU A 267 -4.09 7.42 8.26
CA GLU A 267 -2.79 8.10 8.33
C GLU A 267 -1.80 7.57 7.30
N ASP A 268 -1.81 6.27 7.06
CA ASP A 268 -0.85 5.55 6.26
C ASP A 268 -1.57 4.72 5.18
N LEU A 269 -1.59 5.24 3.95
CA LEU A 269 -2.24 4.61 2.81
C LEU A 269 -1.52 3.34 2.32
N THR A 270 -0.36 3.02 2.90
CA THR A 270 0.39 1.79 2.59
C THR A 270 0.02 0.62 3.51
N ILE A 271 -0.97 0.80 4.39
CA ILE A 271 -1.61 -0.28 5.14
C ILE A 271 -3.07 -0.43 4.78
N SER A 272 -3.60 -1.62 4.97
CA SER A 272 -5.03 -1.89 4.90
C SER A 272 -5.47 -2.79 6.04
N TYR A 273 -6.69 -2.57 6.54
CA TYR A 273 -7.30 -3.39 7.58
C TYR A 273 -8.67 -3.86 7.12
N THR A 274 -8.84 -5.17 6.98
CA THR A 274 -10.04 -5.77 6.40
C THR A 274 -10.41 -7.07 7.12
N THR A 275 -11.65 -7.52 6.95
CA THR A 275 -12.09 -8.85 7.42
C THR A 275 -12.09 -9.82 6.26
N ASN A 276 -11.39 -10.94 6.39
CA ASN A 276 -11.47 -12.01 5.41
C ASN A 276 -12.86 -12.69 5.48
N PRO A 277 -13.67 -12.63 4.41
CA PRO A 277 -15.04 -13.15 4.45
C PRO A 277 -15.11 -14.67 4.62
N ALA A 278 -14.07 -15.40 4.20
CA ALA A 278 -14.02 -16.86 4.27
C ALA A 278 -13.55 -17.36 5.64
N THR A 279 -12.43 -16.83 6.16
CA THR A 279 -11.85 -17.28 7.43
C THR A 279 -12.36 -16.50 8.65
N LYS A 280 -13.04 -15.36 8.41
CA LYS A 280 -13.51 -14.40 9.43
C LYS A 280 -12.38 -13.78 10.25
N GLU A 281 -11.14 -13.92 9.80
CA GLU A 281 -9.99 -13.30 10.43
C GLU A 281 -9.92 -11.81 10.08
N GLN A 282 -9.45 -11.03 11.03
CA GLN A 282 -9.08 -9.63 10.80
C GLN A 282 -7.68 -9.61 10.21
N ILE A 283 -7.51 -8.97 9.06
CA ILE A 283 -6.26 -8.93 8.31
C ILE A 283 -5.74 -7.50 8.29
N LEU A 284 -4.52 -7.33 8.76
CA LEU A 284 -3.71 -6.13 8.60
C LEU A 284 -2.66 -6.40 7.54
N SER A 285 -2.67 -5.62 6.47
CA SER A 285 -1.67 -5.73 5.40
C SER A 285 -0.78 -4.49 5.38
N GLY A 286 0.50 -4.68 5.09
CA GLY A 286 1.49 -3.60 4.98
C GLY A 286 2.58 -3.94 3.98
N LEU A 287 3.63 -3.11 3.93
CA LEU A 287 4.73 -3.26 2.97
C LEU A 287 5.76 -4.34 3.38
N GLY A 288 5.76 -4.77 4.63
CA GLY A 288 6.70 -5.76 5.16
C GLY A 288 6.63 -5.87 6.68
N GLU A 289 7.39 -6.80 7.27
CA GLU A 289 7.36 -7.13 8.70
C GLU A 289 7.67 -5.92 9.58
N GLN A 290 8.78 -5.21 9.32
CA GLN A 290 9.17 -4.01 10.10
C GLN A 290 8.13 -2.90 10.02
N HIS A 291 7.46 -2.76 8.87
CA HIS A 291 6.36 -1.81 8.73
C HIS A 291 5.18 -2.20 9.63
N LEU A 292 4.76 -3.46 9.60
CA LEU A 292 3.68 -3.96 10.46
C LEU A 292 4.02 -3.88 11.94
N ASP A 293 5.26 -4.14 12.34
CA ASP A 293 5.74 -3.96 13.73
C ASP A 293 5.66 -2.49 14.16
N SER A 294 5.99 -1.56 13.26
CA SER A 294 5.82 -0.13 13.51
C SER A 294 4.34 0.25 13.70
N VAL A 295 3.44 -0.32 12.88
CA VAL A 295 1.99 -0.10 13.00
C VAL A 295 1.47 -0.63 14.33
N VAL A 296 1.86 -1.85 14.74
CA VAL A 296 1.50 -2.44 16.04
C VAL A 296 2.03 -1.59 17.21
N THR A 297 3.25 -1.09 17.08
CA THR A 297 3.84 -0.19 18.09
C THR A 297 3.08 1.13 18.19
N LYS A 298 2.70 1.72 17.05
CA LYS A 298 1.84 2.91 17.00
C LYS A 298 0.47 2.66 17.62
N LEU A 299 -0.13 1.49 17.33
CA LEU A 299 -1.42 1.08 17.88
C LEU A 299 -1.36 1.03 19.43
N LYS A 300 -0.30 0.40 19.98
CA LYS A 300 -0.07 0.35 21.41
C LYS A 300 0.12 1.75 22.02
N ASN A 301 0.99 2.57 21.44
CA ASN A 301 1.37 3.86 21.99
C ASN A 301 0.24 4.90 21.91
N LYS A 302 -0.53 4.91 20.81
CA LYS A 302 -1.61 5.88 20.59
C LYS A 302 -2.95 5.46 21.17
N PHE A 303 -3.27 4.16 21.13
CA PHE A 303 -4.62 3.66 21.48
C PHE A 303 -4.63 2.72 22.69
N GLY A 304 -3.46 2.35 23.22
CA GLY A 304 -3.32 1.55 24.44
C GLY A 304 -3.78 0.10 24.31
N VAL A 305 -3.80 -0.45 23.09
CA VAL A 305 -4.20 -1.85 22.82
C VAL A 305 -3.06 -2.63 22.19
N GLU A 306 -2.98 -3.91 22.51
CA GLU A 306 -1.93 -4.81 22.04
C GLU A 306 -2.50 -5.95 21.20
N VAL A 307 -1.82 -6.29 20.12
CA VAL A 307 -2.17 -7.37 19.22
C VAL A 307 -0.99 -8.29 18.96
N ASP A 308 -1.29 -9.54 18.61
CA ASP A 308 -0.35 -10.48 18.01
C ASP A 308 -0.67 -10.61 16.52
N LEU A 309 0.38 -10.66 15.71
CA LEU A 309 0.28 -10.92 14.28
C LEU A 309 0.65 -12.39 14.00
N SER A 310 -0.08 -13.02 13.10
CA SER A 310 0.19 -14.39 12.65
C SER A 310 -0.11 -14.53 11.17
N VAL A 311 0.46 -15.57 10.55
CA VAL A 311 0.14 -15.87 9.15
C VAL A 311 -1.35 -16.15 9.03
N PRO A 312 -2.06 -15.53 8.05
CA PRO A 312 -3.48 -15.75 7.83
C PRO A 312 -3.77 -17.19 7.44
N LYS A 313 -4.95 -17.68 7.84
CA LYS A 313 -5.41 -18.98 7.37
C LYS A 313 -5.71 -18.93 5.87
N VAL A 314 -5.29 -19.96 5.18
CA VAL A 314 -5.61 -20.14 3.77
C VAL A 314 -7.06 -20.56 3.62
N ALA A 315 -7.78 -19.89 2.74
CA ALA A 315 -9.21 -20.15 2.50
C ALA A 315 -9.40 -21.34 1.54
N TYR A 316 -9.03 -22.54 1.98
CA TYR A 316 -9.29 -23.76 1.22
C TYR A 316 -10.79 -23.98 0.95
N ARG A 317 -11.10 -24.74 -0.09
CA ARG A 317 -12.43 -25.21 -0.45
C ARG A 317 -12.39 -26.72 -0.68
N GLU A 318 -13.54 -27.33 -0.78
CA GLU A 318 -13.68 -28.71 -1.23
C GLU A 318 -14.62 -28.75 -2.43
N THR A 319 -14.46 -29.76 -3.28
CA THR A 319 -15.36 -30.04 -4.40
C THR A 319 -15.48 -31.54 -4.57
N VAL A 320 -16.29 -31.99 -5.53
CA VAL A 320 -16.45 -33.41 -5.89
C VAL A 320 -16.02 -33.62 -7.34
N SER A 321 -15.58 -34.83 -7.69
CA SER A 321 -15.16 -35.14 -9.05
C SER A 321 -15.95 -36.30 -9.69
N LYS A 322 -16.86 -36.92 -8.92
CA LYS A 322 -17.75 -38.00 -9.40
C LYS A 322 -19.16 -37.75 -8.97
N THR A 323 -20.12 -38.30 -9.70
CA THR A 323 -21.52 -38.32 -9.31
C THR A 323 -21.77 -39.36 -8.22
N SER A 324 -22.54 -38.99 -7.21
CA SER A 324 -23.08 -39.93 -6.23
C SER A 324 -24.61 -39.82 -6.14
N TYR A 325 -25.26 -40.93 -5.85
CA TYR A 325 -26.70 -41.02 -5.68
C TYR A 325 -27.01 -41.76 -4.41
N VAL A 326 -27.60 -41.08 -3.43
CA VAL A 326 -27.74 -41.60 -2.07
C VAL A 326 -29.08 -41.25 -1.41
N GLN A 327 -29.48 -42.08 -0.48
CA GLN A 327 -30.62 -41.84 0.41
C GLN A 327 -30.18 -41.14 1.69
N GLY A 328 -30.94 -40.11 2.09
CA GLY A 328 -30.90 -39.52 3.40
C GLY A 328 -32.23 -39.71 4.10
N ARG A 329 -32.26 -40.52 5.16
CA ARG A 329 -33.49 -40.84 5.90
C ARG A 329 -33.36 -40.40 7.35
N HIS A 330 -34.29 -39.55 7.77
CA HIS A 330 -34.45 -39.15 9.16
C HIS A 330 -35.78 -39.71 9.71
N LYS A 331 -35.68 -40.59 10.69
CA LYS A 331 -36.82 -41.13 11.40
C LYS A 331 -36.59 -41.07 12.91
N LYS A 332 -37.41 -40.33 13.63
CA LYS A 332 -37.33 -40.22 15.07
C LYS A 332 -38.73 -40.45 15.66
N GLN A 333 -38.87 -41.44 16.51
CA GLN A 333 -40.07 -41.75 17.27
C GLN A 333 -39.68 -41.78 18.73
N SER A 334 -39.95 -40.71 19.49
CA SER A 334 -39.75 -40.67 20.94
C SER A 334 -40.82 -39.80 21.53
N GLY A 335 -41.84 -40.43 22.21
CA GLY A 335 -42.82 -39.84 23.09
C GLY A 335 -43.37 -38.48 22.67
N GLY A 336 -44.26 -38.42 21.66
CA GLY A 336 -44.82 -37.18 21.10
C GLY A 336 -45.00 -37.27 19.59
N SER A 337 -45.12 -36.12 18.88
CA SER A 337 -45.16 -36.10 17.41
C SER A 337 -43.84 -36.61 16.83
N GLY A 338 -43.89 -37.64 15.97
CA GLY A 338 -42.74 -38.20 15.28
C GLY A 338 -42.09 -37.21 14.29
N GLN A 339 -40.90 -37.53 13.84
CA GLN A 339 -40.23 -36.82 12.74
C GLN A 339 -39.89 -37.82 11.65
N PHE A 340 -40.34 -37.56 10.43
CA PHE A 340 -40.05 -38.39 9.27
C PHE A 340 -39.71 -37.56 8.06
N GLY A 341 -38.54 -37.79 7.47
CA GLY A 341 -38.10 -37.22 6.21
C GLY A 341 -37.21 -38.20 5.48
N ASP A 342 -37.45 -38.41 4.20
CA ASP A 342 -36.74 -39.38 3.36
C ASP A 342 -36.55 -38.77 1.99
N VAL A 343 -35.29 -38.65 1.54
CA VAL A 343 -34.90 -38.01 0.28
C VAL A 343 -33.83 -38.84 -0.40
N TRP A 344 -33.90 -38.90 -1.73
CA TRP A 344 -32.85 -39.42 -2.59
C TRP A 344 -32.24 -38.27 -3.38
N ILE A 345 -30.94 -38.06 -3.22
CA ILE A 345 -30.24 -36.92 -3.81
C ILE A 345 -29.08 -37.40 -4.66
N ARG A 346 -28.99 -36.83 -5.86
CA ARG A 346 -27.85 -36.95 -6.77
C ARG A 346 -26.97 -35.74 -6.59
N PHE A 347 -25.69 -35.96 -6.29
CA PHE A 347 -24.64 -34.94 -6.19
C PHE A 347 -23.73 -35.03 -7.39
N GLU A 348 -23.51 -33.92 -8.07
CA GLU A 348 -22.72 -33.82 -9.29
C GLU A 348 -21.80 -32.59 -9.24
N HIS A 349 -20.63 -32.69 -9.87
CA HIS A 349 -19.76 -31.55 -10.07
C HIS A 349 -20.34 -30.58 -11.12
N ILE A 350 -20.19 -29.29 -10.87
CA ILE A 350 -20.43 -28.23 -11.85
C ILE A 350 -19.24 -27.27 -11.89
N ASP A 351 -19.00 -26.65 -13.03
CA ASP A 351 -17.95 -25.65 -13.18
C ASP A 351 -18.25 -24.38 -12.38
N GLY A 352 -17.22 -23.79 -11.77
CA GLY A 352 -17.32 -22.59 -10.96
C GLY A 352 -17.54 -22.85 -9.49
N ASP A 353 -17.78 -21.78 -8.71
CA ASP A 353 -17.86 -21.80 -7.25
C ASP A 353 -19.29 -21.91 -6.70
N GLY A 354 -20.25 -22.10 -7.59
CA GLY A 354 -21.69 -22.10 -7.27
C GLY A 354 -22.18 -23.35 -6.56
N PHE A 355 -23.36 -23.22 -5.96
CA PHE A 355 -24.20 -24.34 -5.52
C PHE A 355 -25.55 -24.26 -6.24
N GLU A 356 -25.90 -25.31 -6.97
CA GLU A 356 -27.17 -25.44 -7.67
C GLU A 356 -28.06 -26.50 -6.99
N PHE A 357 -29.32 -26.15 -6.80
CA PHE A 357 -30.35 -27.10 -6.37
C PHE A 357 -31.34 -27.33 -7.50
N ALA A 358 -31.59 -28.59 -7.82
CA ALA A 358 -32.56 -29.00 -8.85
C ALA A 358 -33.54 -30.05 -8.26
N GLU A 359 -34.67 -30.20 -8.93
CA GLU A 359 -35.68 -31.19 -8.58
C GLU A 359 -36.10 -32.05 -9.79
N GLU A 360 -36.15 -33.35 -9.61
CA GLU A 360 -36.59 -34.32 -10.62
C GLU A 360 -37.61 -35.32 -10.03
N VAL A 361 -38.33 -34.92 -8.95
CA VAL A 361 -39.25 -35.78 -8.23
C VAL A 361 -40.46 -36.12 -9.11
N VAL A 362 -40.73 -37.43 -9.31
CA VAL A 362 -41.88 -37.94 -10.07
C VAL A 362 -42.93 -38.50 -9.12
N GLY A 363 -44.22 -38.32 -9.48
CA GLY A 363 -45.33 -38.92 -8.73
C GLY A 363 -45.64 -38.31 -7.35
N GLY A 364 -44.97 -37.20 -6.96
CA GLY A 364 -45.24 -36.53 -5.71
C GLY A 364 -44.75 -37.27 -4.48
N SER A 365 -43.75 -38.13 -4.61
CA SER A 365 -43.16 -38.90 -3.50
C SER A 365 -42.66 -38.01 -2.36
N VAL A 366 -42.14 -36.82 -2.72
CA VAL A 366 -41.86 -35.72 -1.79
C VAL A 366 -42.80 -34.57 -2.10
N PRO A 367 -43.63 -34.10 -1.15
CA PRO A 367 -44.50 -32.95 -1.36
C PRO A 367 -43.67 -31.66 -1.64
N LYS A 368 -44.11 -30.86 -2.62
CA LYS A 368 -43.37 -29.65 -3.08
C LYS A 368 -43.09 -28.61 -2.01
N ASN A 369 -43.96 -28.52 -1.00
CA ASN A 369 -43.79 -27.63 0.15
C ASN A 369 -42.53 -27.93 1.00
N PHE A 370 -41.95 -29.15 0.87
CA PHE A 370 -40.72 -29.52 1.58
C PHE A 370 -39.44 -29.29 0.76
N PHE A 371 -39.51 -28.98 -0.53
CA PHE A 371 -38.33 -28.71 -1.37
C PHE A 371 -37.46 -27.56 -0.84
N PRO A 372 -38.03 -26.42 -0.39
CA PRO A 372 -37.22 -25.36 0.22
C PRO A 372 -36.51 -25.80 1.52
N ALA A 373 -37.10 -26.72 2.28
CA ALA A 373 -36.46 -27.27 3.47
C ALA A 373 -35.27 -28.18 3.14
N VAL A 374 -35.39 -29.00 2.07
CA VAL A 374 -34.29 -29.82 1.54
C VAL A 374 -33.15 -28.93 1.05
N GLU A 375 -33.44 -27.93 0.20
CA GLU A 375 -32.46 -26.97 -0.27
C GLU A 375 -31.75 -26.25 0.88
N LYS A 376 -32.50 -25.73 1.85
CA LYS A 376 -31.94 -25.07 3.03
C LYS A 376 -31.02 -26.00 3.82
N GLY A 377 -31.39 -27.28 3.95
CA GLY A 377 -30.60 -28.32 4.60
C GLY A 377 -29.25 -28.54 3.89
N LEU A 378 -29.25 -28.56 2.56
CA LEU A 378 -28.06 -28.72 1.74
C LEU A 378 -27.18 -27.46 1.80
N ARG A 379 -27.76 -26.26 1.67
CA ARG A 379 -27.01 -24.98 1.77
C ARG A 379 -26.32 -24.81 3.12
N GLU A 380 -26.87 -25.34 4.19
CA GLU A 380 -26.19 -25.37 5.49
C GLU A 380 -25.11 -26.47 5.55
N ALA A 381 -25.35 -27.61 4.89
CA ALA A 381 -24.40 -28.74 4.91
C ALA A 381 -23.13 -28.47 4.14
N ILE A 382 -23.24 -27.81 2.98
CA ILE A 382 -22.08 -27.47 2.12
C ILE A 382 -21.07 -26.52 2.79
N LEU A 383 -21.44 -25.85 3.87
CA LEU A 383 -20.51 -25.01 4.63
C LEU A 383 -19.41 -25.83 5.30
N LYS A 384 -19.58 -27.16 5.37
CA LYS A 384 -18.61 -28.08 5.97
C LYS A 384 -18.44 -29.32 5.08
N GLY A 385 -17.32 -29.37 4.39
CA GLY A 385 -16.95 -30.46 3.51
C GLY A 385 -16.50 -31.74 4.22
N PRO A 386 -16.46 -32.88 3.50
CA PRO A 386 -16.18 -34.18 4.06
C PRO A 386 -14.70 -34.48 4.34
N LEU A 387 -13.74 -33.75 3.70
CA LEU A 387 -12.30 -34.02 3.84
C LEU A 387 -11.71 -33.32 5.07
N ALA A 388 -11.65 -31.99 5.01
CA ALA A 388 -11.03 -31.17 6.04
C ALA A 388 -12.02 -30.19 6.70
N GLY A 389 -13.27 -30.20 6.26
CA GLY A 389 -14.34 -29.37 6.78
C GLY A 389 -14.40 -27.98 6.18
N TYR A 390 -13.75 -27.76 5.05
CA TYR A 390 -13.86 -26.51 4.29
C TYR A 390 -15.19 -26.45 3.51
N PRO A 391 -15.68 -25.25 3.18
CA PRO A 391 -16.90 -25.14 2.37
C PRO A 391 -16.76 -25.82 1.02
N VAL A 392 -17.84 -26.50 0.59
CA VAL A 392 -17.91 -27.18 -0.71
C VAL A 392 -18.43 -26.21 -1.77
N VAL A 393 -17.78 -26.19 -2.92
CA VAL A 393 -18.09 -25.37 -4.09
C VAL A 393 -18.18 -26.24 -5.36
N GLY A 394 -18.77 -25.69 -6.41
CA GLY A 394 -18.92 -26.41 -7.68
C GLY A 394 -19.81 -27.64 -7.56
N LEU A 395 -20.92 -27.54 -6.80
CA LEU A 395 -21.79 -28.67 -6.49
C LEU A 395 -23.22 -28.44 -6.98
N LYS A 396 -23.75 -29.39 -7.74
CA LYS A 396 -25.17 -29.51 -8.02
C LYS A 396 -25.76 -30.65 -7.20
N ALA A 397 -26.88 -30.38 -6.54
CA ALA A 397 -27.65 -31.37 -5.82
C ALA A 397 -29.07 -31.46 -6.39
N THR A 398 -29.42 -32.61 -6.93
CA THR A 398 -30.71 -32.86 -7.53
C THR A 398 -31.54 -33.78 -6.60
N LEU A 399 -32.68 -33.28 -6.14
CA LEU A 399 -33.65 -34.10 -5.41
C LEU A 399 -34.40 -34.97 -6.42
N CYS A 400 -34.16 -36.28 -6.39
CA CYS A 400 -34.72 -37.22 -7.39
C CYS A 400 -35.94 -37.99 -6.89
N ASP A 401 -35.95 -38.39 -5.61
CA ASP A 401 -37.01 -39.20 -5.03
C ASP A 401 -37.06 -39.07 -3.49
N GLY A 402 -38.01 -39.71 -2.86
CA GLY A 402 -38.13 -39.78 -1.42
C GLY A 402 -39.45 -40.37 -0.95
N SER A 403 -39.75 -40.16 0.31
CA SER A 403 -41.07 -40.49 0.85
C SER A 403 -41.47 -39.58 1.99
N SER A 404 -42.76 -39.43 2.22
CA SER A 404 -43.32 -38.62 3.30
C SER A 404 -44.32 -39.44 4.16
N HIS A 405 -44.44 -39.05 5.41
CA HIS A 405 -45.43 -39.61 6.30
C HIS A 405 -46.52 -38.57 6.59
N PRO A 406 -47.82 -38.91 6.47
CA PRO A 406 -48.92 -37.94 6.56
C PRO A 406 -48.96 -37.12 7.85
N VAL A 407 -48.44 -37.64 8.96
CA VAL A 407 -48.49 -37.01 10.29
C VAL A 407 -47.11 -36.55 10.77
N ASP A 408 -46.04 -37.32 10.52
CA ASP A 408 -44.73 -37.11 11.10
C ASP A 408 -43.77 -36.31 10.20
N SER A 409 -44.17 -36.03 8.96
CA SER A 409 -43.35 -35.24 8.04
C SER A 409 -43.49 -33.75 8.32
N ASN A 410 -42.36 -33.08 8.47
CA ASN A 410 -42.26 -31.65 8.66
C ASN A 410 -40.94 -31.10 8.02
N GLU A 411 -40.86 -29.79 7.89
CA GLU A 411 -39.69 -29.10 7.31
C GLU A 411 -38.36 -29.47 7.99
N MET A 412 -38.35 -29.58 9.32
CA MET A 412 -37.15 -29.94 10.08
C MET A 412 -36.68 -31.35 9.77
N ALA A 413 -37.61 -32.30 9.60
CA ALA A 413 -37.29 -33.68 9.25
C ALA A 413 -36.67 -33.78 7.85
N PHE A 414 -37.23 -33.09 6.85
CA PHE A 414 -36.67 -33.04 5.51
C PHE A 414 -35.33 -32.30 5.42
N LYS A 415 -35.18 -31.22 6.16
CA LYS A 415 -33.91 -30.53 6.33
C LYS A 415 -32.81 -31.44 6.91
N THR A 416 -33.18 -32.23 7.92
CA THR A 416 -32.25 -33.19 8.53
C THR A 416 -31.95 -34.36 7.59
N ALA A 417 -32.95 -34.88 6.87
CA ALA A 417 -32.77 -35.92 5.87
C ALA A 417 -31.81 -35.48 4.75
N ALA A 418 -31.92 -34.24 4.28
CA ALA A 418 -31.01 -33.66 3.29
C ALA A 418 -29.55 -33.60 3.81
N LYS A 419 -29.35 -33.22 5.09
CA LYS A 419 -28.02 -33.24 5.72
C LYS A 419 -27.43 -34.65 5.84
N ILE A 420 -28.28 -35.64 6.11
CA ILE A 420 -27.88 -37.07 6.14
C ILE A 420 -27.48 -37.52 4.73
N ALA A 421 -28.28 -37.20 3.70
CA ALA A 421 -27.92 -37.50 2.31
C ALA A 421 -26.56 -36.87 1.93
N TYR A 422 -26.36 -35.61 2.25
CA TYR A 422 -25.08 -34.93 2.03
C TYR A 422 -23.91 -35.66 2.72
N LYS A 423 -24.05 -35.97 4.02
CA LYS A 423 -23.01 -36.67 4.78
C LYS A 423 -22.66 -38.04 4.17
N ASN A 424 -23.66 -38.77 3.66
CA ASN A 424 -23.47 -40.09 3.05
C ASN A 424 -22.93 -40.01 1.61
N GLY A 425 -23.39 -39.03 0.82
CA GLY A 425 -23.11 -38.91 -0.59
C GLY A 425 -21.77 -38.27 -0.92
N MET A 426 -21.38 -37.28 -0.16
CA MET A 426 -20.15 -36.53 -0.44
C MET A 426 -18.88 -37.38 -0.44
N PRO A 427 -18.65 -38.31 0.51
CA PRO A 427 -17.49 -39.19 0.48
C PRO A 427 -17.46 -40.13 -0.75
N LEU A 428 -18.64 -40.51 -1.28
CA LEU A 428 -18.76 -41.37 -2.45
C LEU A 428 -18.56 -40.62 -3.77
N ALA A 429 -18.69 -39.31 -3.75
CA ALA A 429 -18.52 -38.44 -4.91
C ALA A 429 -17.04 -38.09 -5.20
N ASN A 430 -16.08 -38.80 -4.61
CA ASN A 430 -14.65 -38.56 -4.73
C ASN A 430 -14.28 -37.10 -4.47
N PRO A 431 -14.39 -36.66 -3.21
CA PRO A 431 -14.14 -35.28 -2.85
C PRO A 431 -12.67 -34.90 -3.05
N LYS A 432 -12.41 -33.65 -3.46
CA LYS A 432 -11.09 -33.07 -3.65
C LYS A 432 -10.94 -31.78 -2.87
N LEU A 433 -9.74 -31.56 -2.34
CA LEU A 433 -9.37 -30.29 -1.72
C LEU A 433 -8.99 -29.31 -2.81
N LEU A 434 -9.47 -28.08 -2.71
CA LEU A 434 -9.12 -26.97 -3.57
C LEU A 434 -8.28 -25.97 -2.80
N GLU A 435 -7.14 -25.58 -3.36
CA GLU A 435 -6.29 -24.51 -2.83
C GLU A 435 -6.47 -23.23 -3.66
N PRO A 436 -6.47 -22.04 -3.02
CA PRO A 436 -6.56 -20.78 -3.73
C PRO A 436 -5.21 -20.44 -4.36
N TYR A 437 -5.25 -20.05 -5.63
CA TYR A 437 -4.15 -19.47 -6.38
C TYR A 437 -4.33 -17.96 -6.49
N GLY A 438 -3.21 -17.25 -6.50
CA GLY A 438 -3.20 -15.82 -6.73
C GLY A 438 -2.33 -15.45 -7.92
N SER A 439 -2.71 -14.37 -8.59
CA SER A 439 -1.91 -13.71 -9.62
C SER A 439 -0.88 -12.81 -8.94
N LEU A 440 0.39 -13.10 -9.18
CA LEU A 440 1.55 -12.36 -8.70
C LEU A 440 2.09 -11.48 -9.82
N LYS A 441 2.32 -10.19 -9.52
CA LYS A 441 3.16 -9.30 -10.32
C LYS A 441 4.29 -8.81 -9.42
N ALA A 442 5.51 -9.23 -9.70
CA ALA A 442 6.69 -8.85 -8.93
C ALA A 442 7.62 -7.98 -9.79
N TYR A 443 8.14 -6.92 -9.18
CA TYR A 443 9.02 -5.94 -9.81
C TYR A 443 10.37 -5.95 -9.11
N MET A 444 11.46 -6.04 -9.88
CA MET A 444 12.81 -6.18 -9.35
C MET A 444 13.86 -5.72 -10.35
N PRO A 445 15.09 -5.40 -9.90
CA PRO A 445 16.22 -5.21 -10.79
C PRO A 445 16.50 -6.45 -11.64
N GLY A 446 16.91 -6.26 -12.90
CA GLY A 446 17.13 -7.35 -13.86
C GLY A 446 18.08 -8.44 -13.36
N ASP A 447 19.11 -8.08 -12.60
CA ASP A 447 20.09 -9.01 -12.02
C ASP A 447 19.47 -10.01 -11.04
N ASN A 448 18.33 -9.67 -10.42
CA ASN A 448 17.65 -10.50 -9.43
C ASN A 448 16.54 -11.39 -10.01
N LEU A 449 16.22 -11.21 -11.31
CA LEU A 449 15.10 -11.92 -11.96
C LEU A 449 15.24 -13.45 -11.86
N GLY A 450 16.44 -13.97 -12.10
CA GLY A 450 16.70 -15.42 -12.06
C GLY A 450 16.48 -16.04 -10.68
N ASP A 451 16.90 -15.36 -9.63
CA ASP A 451 16.74 -15.83 -8.25
C ASP A 451 15.27 -15.89 -7.84
N ILE A 452 14.50 -14.84 -8.21
CA ILE A 452 13.07 -14.78 -7.89
C ILE A 452 12.26 -15.79 -8.72
N MET A 453 12.60 -16.02 -9.99
CA MET A 453 12.00 -17.09 -10.79
C MET A 453 12.24 -18.48 -10.14
N GLY A 454 13.46 -18.72 -9.66
CA GLY A 454 13.80 -19.94 -8.94
C GLY A 454 13.00 -20.11 -7.64
N ASP A 455 12.80 -19.03 -6.89
CA ASP A 455 11.99 -19.03 -5.67
C ASP A 455 10.51 -19.31 -5.97
N ILE A 456 9.93 -18.67 -6.99
CA ILE A 456 8.54 -18.91 -7.43
C ILE A 456 8.34 -20.37 -7.83
N THR A 457 9.30 -20.97 -8.53
CA THR A 457 9.22 -22.39 -8.92
C THR A 457 9.23 -23.30 -7.68
N LYS A 458 10.04 -23.00 -6.67
CA LYS A 458 10.04 -23.74 -5.39
C LYS A 458 8.71 -23.64 -4.66
N ARG A 459 7.98 -22.53 -4.81
CA ARG A 459 6.64 -22.29 -4.26
C ARG A 459 5.53 -22.90 -5.11
N ARG A 460 5.83 -23.78 -6.01
CA ARG A 460 4.87 -24.42 -6.94
C ARG A 460 4.20 -23.39 -7.87
N GLY A 461 4.79 -22.22 -8.02
CA GLY A 461 4.29 -21.17 -8.89
C GLY A 461 4.60 -21.42 -10.36
N ARG A 462 3.77 -20.86 -11.21
CA ARG A 462 3.90 -20.92 -12.68
C ARG A 462 4.17 -19.52 -13.22
N VAL A 463 5.35 -19.32 -13.80
CA VAL A 463 5.68 -18.06 -14.47
C VAL A 463 4.90 -17.96 -15.77
N LEU A 464 4.12 -16.89 -15.94
CA LEU A 464 3.30 -16.63 -17.12
C LEU A 464 3.97 -15.66 -18.08
N GLY A 465 4.78 -14.74 -17.58
CA GLY A 465 5.47 -13.74 -18.39
C GLY A 465 6.52 -12.96 -17.62
N MET A 466 7.39 -12.30 -18.36
CA MET A 466 8.40 -11.39 -17.84
C MET A 466 8.76 -10.36 -18.88
N GLY A 467 9.15 -9.17 -18.47
CA GLY A 467 9.56 -8.08 -19.35
C GLY A 467 10.03 -6.84 -18.59
N PRO A 468 10.52 -5.81 -19.28
CA PRO A 468 10.84 -4.54 -18.64
C PRO A 468 9.58 -3.90 -18.05
N CYS A 469 9.73 -3.24 -16.89
CA CYS A 469 8.65 -2.48 -16.29
C CYS A 469 8.38 -1.23 -17.14
N GLU A 470 7.10 -0.94 -17.42
CA GLU A 470 6.70 0.22 -18.23
C GLU A 470 7.05 1.55 -17.53
N ASP A 471 6.93 1.60 -16.20
CA ASP A 471 7.14 2.80 -15.39
C ASP A 471 8.63 3.04 -15.04
N ASP A 472 9.45 1.99 -15.02
CA ASP A 472 10.89 2.07 -14.69
C ASP A 472 11.71 1.08 -15.54
N PRO A 473 12.42 1.55 -16.59
CA PRO A 473 13.20 0.69 -17.47
C PRO A 473 14.35 -0.10 -16.79
N LYS A 474 14.77 0.30 -15.58
CA LYS A 474 15.77 -0.41 -14.78
C LYS A 474 15.19 -1.61 -14.02
N MET A 475 13.87 -1.71 -13.96
CA MET A 475 13.15 -2.79 -13.30
C MET A 475 12.57 -3.77 -14.30
N GLN A 476 12.48 -5.03 -13.89
CA GLN A 476 11.80 -6.10 -14.62
C GLN A 476 10.49 -6.44 -13.92
N GLU A 477 9.44 -6.68 -14.69
CA GLU A 477 8.17 -7.24 -14.23
C GLU A 477 8.18 -8.75 -14.44
N LEU A 478 7.76 -9.50 -13.43
CA LEU A 478 7.53 -10.94 -13.48
C LEU A 478 6.07 -11.22 -13.12
N VAL A 479 5.36 -11.89 -14.00
CA VAL A 479 3.96 -12.31 -13.81
C VAL A 479 3.92 -13.82 -13.58
N ALA A 480 3.27 -14.25 -12.50
CA ALA A 480 3.15 -15.67 -12.16
C ALA A 480 1.84 -15.98 -11.44
N GLU A 481 1.41 -17.23 -11.49
CA GLU A 481 0.37 -17.80 -10.64
C GLU A 481 1.02 -18.62 -9.54
N VAL A 482 0.64 -18.37 -8.29
CA VAL A 482 1.25 -19.03 -7.13
C VAL A 482 0.17 -19.43 -6.13
N PRO A 483 0.26 -20.65 -5.51
CA PRO A 483 -0.63 -21.01 -4.41
C PRO A 483 -0.52 -20.01 -3.26
N MET A 484 -1.65 -19.52 -2.75
CA MET A 484 -1.64 -18.54 -1.66
C MET A 484 -0.99 -19.07 -0.38
N ALA A 485 -1.02 -20.39 -0.17
CA ALA A 485 -0.38 -21.05 0.96
C ALA A 485 1.16 -20.89 0.98
N GLU A 486 1.77 -20.69 -0.19
CA GLU A 486 3.24 -20.61 -0.34
C GLU A 486 3.78 -19.17 -0.28
N MET A 487 2.93 -18.16 -0.12
CA MET A 487 3.31 -16.75 -0.22
C MET A 487 3.68 -16.11 1.13
N GLY A 488 3.59 -16.84 2.24
CA GLY A 488 3.70 -16.28 3.59
C GLY A 488 4.96 -15.48 3.88
N ASP A 489 6.10 -15.86 3.32
CA ASP A 489 7.41 -15.22 3.50
C ASP A 489 7.96 -14.54 2.22
N PHE A 490 7.21 -14.56 1.12
CA PHE A 490 7.68 -14.05 -0.17
C PHE A 490 8.13 -12.59 -0.12
N ALA A 491 7.41 -11.74 0.63
CA ALA A 491 7.77 -10.34 0.82
C ALA A 491 9.18 -10.18 1.40
N THR A 492 9.52 -11.00 2.39
CA THR A 492 10.83 -10.99 3.06
C THR A 492 11.94 -11.49 2.12
N VAL A 493 11.67 -12.58 1.38
CA VAL A 493 12.61 -13.13 0.40
C VAL A 493 12.88 -12.13 -0.73
N LEU A 494 11.84 -11.55 -1.34
CA LEU A 494 11.98 -10.57 -2.40
C LEU A 494 12.83 -9.37 -1.96
N ARG A 495 12.55 -8.81 -0.79
CA ARG A 495 13.32 -7.68 -0.25
C ARG A 495 14.78 -8.04 0.06
N SER A 496 15.01 -9.22 0.62
CA SER A 496 16.37 -9.70 0.91
C SER A 496 17.20 -9.84 -0.36
N VAL A 497 16.66 -10.50 -1.38
CA VAL A 497 17.35 -10.74 -2.66
C VAL A 497 17.61 -9.43 -3.42
N THR A 498 16.67 -8.48 -3.37
CA THR A 498 16.76 -7.22 -4.13
C THR A 498 17.33 -6.05 -3.34
N ALA A 499 17.89 -6.28 -2.14
CA ALA A 499 18.35 -5.23 -1.22
C ALA A 499 17.27 -4.15 -0.96
N GLY A 500 16.01 -4.58 -0.78
CA GLY A 500 14.88 -3.72 -0.49
C GLY A 500 14.23 -3.04 -1.71
N ARG A 501 14.78 -3.20 -2.91
CA ARG A 501 14.29 -2.54 -4.14
C ARG A 501 13.08 -3.22 -4.78
N GLY A 502 12.87 -4.53 -4.51
CA GLY A 502 11.76 -5.28 -5.06
C GLY A 502 10.43 -5.00 -4.36
N TYR A 503 9.36 -4.98 -5.12
CA TYR A 503 7.99 -4.90 -4.63
C TYR A 503 7.07 -5.78 -5.47
N PHE A 504 5.88 -6.06 -4.98
CA PHE A 504 4.94 -6.92 -5.69
C PHE A 504 3.49 -6.59 -5.36
N SER A 505 2.60 -7.06 -6.19
CA SER A 505 1.17 -7.17 -5.92
C SER A 505 0.75 -8.64 -6.05
N PHE A 506 -0.14 -9.08 -5.16
CA PHE A 506 -0.64 -10.44 -5.14
C PHE A 506 -2.14 -10.43 -4.85
N VAL A 507 -2.93 -10.96 -5.78
CA VAL A 507 -4.40 -10.92 -5.72
C VAL A 507 -4.94 -12.32 -5.97
N PHE A 508 -5.95 -12.73 -5.19
CA PHE A 508 -6.66 -13.98 -5.45
C PHE A 508 -7.19 -14.02 -6.90
N ASP A 509 -7.01 -15.15 -7.55
CA ASP A 509 -7.44 -15.37 -8.94
C ASP A 509 -8.48 -16.50 -9.01
N HIS A 510 -8.09 -17.74 -8.70
CA HIS A 510 -8.97 -18.90 -8.79
C HIS A 510 -8.61 -20.01 -7.80
N TYR A 511 -9.37 -21.10 -7.85
CA TYR A 511 -9.10 -22.32 -7.10
C TYR A 511 -8.60 -23.44 -8.01
N GLU A 512 -7.60 -24.21 -7.57
CA GLU A 512 -7.15 -25.45 -8.21
C GLU A 512 -7.15 -26.62 -7.24
N ALA A 513 -7.15 -27.84 -7.78
CA ALA A 513 -7.02 -29.02 -6.96
C ALA A 513 -5.66 -29.04 -6.25
N ALA A 514 -5.69 -29.13 -4.92
CA ALA A 514 -4.47 -29.28 -4.12
C ALA A 514 -3.77 -30.62 -4.47
N PRO A 515 -2.43 -30.68 -4.39
CA PRO A 515 -1.70 -31.93 -4.58
C PRO A 515 -2.22 -33.01 -3.61
N GLU A 516 -2.39 -34.23 -4.11
CA GLU A 516 -2.68 -35.38 -3.25
C GLU A 516 -1.40 -35.69 -2.46
N ASN A 517 -1.47 -35.62 -1.12
CA ASN A 517 -0.38 -36.01 -0.22
C ASN A 517 -0.17 -37.52 -0.18
#